data_ca72e4ddda04ef92b0abaa3c0956ede3
#
_entry.id   ca72e4ddda04ef92b0abaa3c0956ede3
#
_cell.length_a   1.000
_cell.length_b   1.000
_cell.length_c   1.000
_cell.angle_alpha   90.00
_cell.angle_beta   90.00
_cell.angle_gamma   90.00
#
_symmetry.space_group_name_H-M   'P 1'
#
loop_
_entity.id
_entity.type
_entity.pdbx_description
1 polymer ?
#
loop_
_entity_poly.entity_id
_entity_poly.type
_entity_poly.pdbx_seq_one_letter_code
_entity_poly.pdbx_strand_id
1 'polypeptide(L)'
;MAMASPEFVEQQLGGWAYDPPVNVRSMRPDEIDAAISVWREANIARGAPHGPERTARIRAKLSAPDALPFVALRPDIVGMALAEPGRLGDDAGEPDPALLHISMVFVRPAVQRTGVGLPMVLHILAVARSTSYQRVDIWTARENSPARRLYERAGMTLTGRTAPLRSSLALQYESFLSDGEASRT
;
A
#
# COMPACT_ATOMS: atom_id res chain seq x y z
N MET A 1 31.48 -36.05 -7.05
CA MET A 1 30.21 -35.38 -7.48
C MET A 1 30.52 -33.88 -7.55
N ALA A 2 30.73 -33.35 -8.76
CA ALA A 2 31.08 -31.96 -8.95
C ALA A 2 29.80 -31.11 -8.81
N MET A 3 29.80 -30.12 -7.91
CA MET A 3 28.74 -29.11 -7.81
C MET A 3 28.82 -28.22 -9.06
N ALA A 4 27.75 -28.11 -9.80
CA ALA A 4 27.66 -27.19 -10.93
C ALA A 4 27.86 -25.75 -10.42
N SER A 5 28.71 -24.98 -11.12
CA SER A 5 28.94 -23.58 -10.79
C SER A 5 27.69 -22.74 -11.03
N PRO A 6 27.52 -21.63 -10.27
CA PRO A 6 26.35 -20.74 -10.40
C PRO A 6 26.08 -20.26 -11.85
N GLU A 7 27.12 -20.04 -12.63
CA GLU A 7 27.05 -19.62 -14.04
C GLU A 7 26.39 -20.66 -14.96
N PHE A 8 26.47 -21.97 -14.60
CA PHE A 8 25.86 -23.03 -15.41
C PHE A 8 24.34 -23.12 -15.19
N VAL A 9 23.85 -22.69 -14.03
CA VAL A 9 22.42 -22.65 -13.71
C VAL A 9 21.74 -21.48 -14.42
N GLU A 10 22.43 -20.35 -14.56
CA GLU A 10 21.93 -19.16 -15.24
C GLU A 10 21.73 -19.36 -16.75
N GLN A 11 22.56 -20.19 -17.38
CA GLN A 11 22.49 -20.47 -18.83
C GLN A 11 21.39 -21.49 -19.22
N GLN A 12 20.91 -22.31 -18.30
CA GLN A 12 19.88 -23.33 -18.54
C GLN A 12 18.44 -22.83 -18.29
N LEU A 13 18.27 -21.77 -17.52
CA LEU A 13 16.95 -21.15 -17.22
C LEU A 13 16.67 -20.03 -18.22
N GLY A 14 16.65 -20.35 -19.51
CA GLY A 14 16.42 -19.42 -20.61
C GLY A 14 15.51 -18.26 -20.27
N GLY A 15 16.09 -17.07 -20.00
CA GLY A 15 15.41 -15.79 -20.08
C GLY A 15 14.25 -15.48 -19.10
N TRP A 16 13.95 -16.33 -18.12
CA TRP A 16 13.02 -16.00 -17.04
C TRP A 16 13.77 -15.16 -16.04
N ALA A 17 13.65 -13.83 -16.15
CA ALA A 17 14.14 -12.92 -15.12
C ALA A 17 13.49 -13.35 -13.79
N TYR A 18 14.31 -13.89 -12.87
CA TYR A 18 13.85 -14.18 -11.51
C TYR A 18 13.43 -12.86 -10.89
N ASP A 19 12.13 -12.67 -10.79
CA ASP A 19 11.55 -11.51 -10.14
C ASP A 19 11.45 -11.84 -8.64
N PRO A 20 12.34 -11.27 -7.80
CA PRO A 20 12.40 -11.65 -6.40
C PRO A 20 11.06 -11.37 -5.71
N PRO A 21 10.67 -12.18 -4.72
CA PRO A 21 9.42 -11.99 -3.99
C PRO A 21 9.41 -10.61 -3.32
N VAL A 22 8.24 -9.97 -3.33
CA VAL A 22 8.04 -8.69 -2.63
C VAL A 22 8.01 -8.95 -1.13
N ASN A 23 8.93 -8.34 -0.40
CA ASN A 23 8.91 -8.31 1.06
C ASN A 23 8.27 -7.02 1.55
N VAL A 24 7.20 -7.11 2.34
CA VAL A 24 6.51 -5.95 2.93
C VAL A 24 6.70 -5.97 4.44
N ARG A 25 7.04 -4.82 4.99
CA ARG A 25 7.23 -4.63 6.44
C ARG A 25 6.99 -3.19 6.86
N SER A 26 6.92 -2.95 8.16
CA SER A 26 6.95 -1.59 8.71
C SER A 26 8.19 -0.84 8.24
N MET A 27 8.01 0.44 7.92
CA MET A 27 9.07 1.36 7.53
C MET A 27 9.94 1.70 8.75
N ARG A 28 11.26 1.73 8.59
CA ARG A 28 12.17 2.24 9.61
C ARG A 28 12.31 3.76 9.50
N PRO A 29 12.66 4.47 10.59
CA PRO A 29 12.83 5.92 10.55
C PRO A 29 13.86 6.42 9.53
N ASP A 30 14.95 5.66 9.31
CA ASP A 30 16.00 5.96 8.34
C ASP A 30 15.58 5.75 6.88
N GLU A 31 14.42 5.15 6.62
CA GLU A 31 13.90 4.85 5.28
C GLU A 31 12.91 5.91 4.75
N ILE A 32 12.60 6.92 5.53
CA ILE A 32 11.59 7.93 5.18
C ILE A 32 11.90 8.66 3.87
N ASP A 33 13.17 8.96 3.60
CA ASP A 33 13.58 9.61 2.36
C ASP A 33 13.41 8.71 1.15
N ALA A 34 13.70 7.42 1.29
CA ALA A 34 13.49 6.42 0.25
C ALA A 34 11.97 6.23 -0.04
N ALA A 35 11.13 6.19 0.99
CA ALA A 35 9.68 6.13 0.84
C ALA A 35 9.12 7.38 0.15
N ILE A 36 9.60 8.58 0.52
CA ILE A 36 9.24 9.84 -0.14
C ILE A 36 9.69 9.85 -1.62
N SER A 37 10.84 9.25 -1.95
CA SER A 37 11.28 9.12 -3.33
C SER A 37 10.30 8.29 -4.17
N VAL A 38 9.82 7.14 -3.64
CA VAL A 38 8.77 6.33 -4.28
C VAL A 38 7.51 7.16 -4.54
N TRP A 39 7.04 7.89 -3.51
CA TRP A 39 5.87 8.76 -3.62
C TRP A 39 6.07 9.85 -4.70
N ARG A 40 7.23 10.52 -4.74
CA ARG A 40 7.54 11.55 -5.73
C ARG A 40 7.55 10.99 -7.14
N GLU A 41 8.28 9.91 -7.39
CA GLU A 41 8.37 9.27 -8.71
C GLU A 41 6.99 8.88 -9.23
N ALA A 42 6.16 8.27 -8.38
CA ALA A 42 4.80 7.89 -8.74
C ALA A 42 3.90 9.11 -9.05
N ASN A 43 4.08 10.23 -8.34
CA ASN A 43 3.33 11.46 -8.63
C ASN A 43 3.82 12.15 -9.91
N ILE A 44 5.13 12.20 -10.16
CA ILE A 44 5.70 12.71 -11.42
C ILE A 44 5.12 11.93 -12.60
N ALA A 45 5.15 10.59 -12.54
CA ALA A 45 4.69 9.75 -13.63
C ALA A 45 3.20 9.92 -13.99
N ARG A 46 2.37 10.36 -13.04
CA ARG A 46 0.93 10.63 -13.27
C ARG A 46 0.58 12.13 -13.39
N GLY A 47 1.58 13.01 -13.47
CA GLY A 47 1.38 14.46 -13.56
C GLY A 47 0.73 15.08 -12.29
N ALA A 48 0.85 14.44 -11.14
CA ALA A 48 0.28 14.94 -9.89
C ALA A 48 1.26 15.86 -9.14
N PRO A 49 0.77 16.82 -8.31
CA PRO A 49 1.63 17.71 -7.55
C PRO A 49 2.58 16.97 -6.59
N HIS A 50 3.86 17.37 -6.57
CA HIS A 50 4.93 16.74 -5.78
C HIS A 50 5.97 17.72 -5.25
N GLY A 51 5.64 19.02 -5.20
CA GLY A 51 6.54 20.10 -4.77
C GLY A 51 6.98 20.04 -3.29
N PRO A 52 7.86 20.96 -2.85
CA PRO A 52 8.49 20.95 -1.52
C PRO A 52 7.49 20.94 -0.37
N GLU A 53 6.48 21.81 -0.41
CA GLU A 53 5.44 21.87 0.63
C GLU A 53 4.67 20.55 0.77
N ARG A 54 4.37 19.91 -0.36
CA ARG A 54 3.67 18.64 -0.36
C ARG A 54 4.55 17.52 0.16
N THR A 55 5.84 17.54 -0.19
CA THR A 55 6.86 16.63 0.36
C THR A 55 6.96 16.77 1.89
N ALA A 56 6.99 17.99 2.41
CA ALA A 56 7.03 18.25 3.85
C ALA A 56 5.78 17.69 4.57
N ARG A 57 4.59 17.86 3.99
CA ARG A 57 3.34 17.27 4.53
C ARG A 57 3.36 15.74 4.54
N ILE A 58 3.88 15.11 3.48
CA ILE A 58 4.01 13.63 3.45
C ILE A 58 4.98 13.16 4.52
N ARG A 59 6.12 13.84 4.67
CA ARG A 59 7.10 13.55 5.73
C ARG A 59 6.44 13.62 7.11
N ALA A 60 5.72 14.69 7.40
CA ALA A 60 5.02 14.86 8.67
C ALA A 60 4.01 13.73 8.92
N LYS A 61 3.22 13.34 7.91
CA LYS A 61 2.29 12.21 8.01
C LYS A 61 3.01 10.89 8.29
N LEU A 62 4.10 10.59 7.59
CA LEU A 62 4.88 9.36 7.80
C LEU A 62 5.56 9.30 9.18
N SER A 63 5.77 10.45 9.82
CA SER A 63 6.39 10.56 11.15
C SER A 63 5.38 10.78 12.28
N ALA A 64 4.08 10.78 12.00
CA ALA A 64 3.05 10.95 13.03
C ALA A 64 3.07 9.76 14.02
N PRO A 65 2.81 9.98 15.31
CA PRO A 65 2.92 8.92 16.34
C PRO A 65 1.97 7.73 16.12
N ASP A 66 0.82 7.99 15.53
CA ASP A 66 -0.24 7.02 15.22
C ASP A 66 -0.21 6.49 13.78
N ALA A 67 0.78 6.93 13.00
CA ALA A 67 0.99 6.49 11.64
C ALA A 67 1.56 5.06 11.59
N LEU A 68 1.07 4.27 10.67
CA LEU A 68 1.58 2.94 10.34
C LEU A 68 2.16 2.96 8.92
N PRO A 69 3.41 3.43 8.74
CA PRO A 69 4.06 3.44 7.45
C PRO A 69 4.68 2.08 7.13
N PHE A 70 4.56 1.66 5.86
CA PHE A 70 5.08 0.39 5.35
C PHE A 70 5.92 0.63 4.11
N VAL A 71 6.89 -0.26 3.88
CA VAL A 71 7.70 -0.32 2.66
C VAL A 71 7.60 -1.70 2.02
N ALA A 72 7.67 -1.73 0.69
CA ALA A 72 7.82 -2.94 -0.11
C ALA A 72 9.21 -2.96 -0.73
N LEU A 73 9.93 -4.06 -0.57
CA LEU A 73 11.31 -4.26 -1.04
C LEU A 73 11.36 -5.32 -2.15
N ARG A 74 12.21 -5.04 -3.19
CA ARG A 74 12.50 -5.95 -4.32
C ARG A 74 13.79 -5.54 -5.08
N PRO A 75 15.03 -5.82 -4.67
CA PRO A 75 15.51 -5.90 -3.27
C PRO A 75 15.44 -4.55 -2.55
N ASP A 76 15.49 -3.43 -3.30
CA ASP A 76 15.39 -2.06 -2.79
C ASP A 76 13.94 -1.68 -2.48
N ILE A 77 13.74 -0.54 -1.82
CA ILE A 77 12.41 0.01 -1.57
C ILE A 77 11.78 0.43 -2.91
N VAL A 78 10.76 -0.31 -3.33
CA VAL A 78 10.02 -0.12 -4.59
C VAL A 78 8.58 0.32 -4.37
N GLY A 79 8.08 0.22 -3.13
CA GLY A 79 6.73 0.64 -2.75
C GLY A 79 6.71 1.27 -1.37
N MET A 80 5.73 2.13 -1.14
CA MET A 80 5.42 2.69 0.18
C MET A 80 3.91 2.74 0.39
N ALA A 81 3.48 2.52 1.62
CA ALA A 81 2.10 2.71 2.03
C ALA A 81 2.04 3.40 3.39
N LEU A 82 0.92 4.05 3.66
CA LEU A 82 0.60 4.62 4.96
C LEU A 82 -0.82 4.22 5.34
N ALA A 83 -0.98 3.67 6.53
CA ALA A 83 -2.26 3.53 7.20
C ALA A 83 -2.26 4.39 8.48
N GLU A 84 -3.41 4.91 8.86
CA GLU A 84 -3.58 5.80 10.00
C GLU A 84 -4.98 5.55 10.61
N PRO A 85 -5.22 5.89 11.90
CA PRO A 85 -6.55 5.78 12.48
C PRO A 85 -7.59 6.51 11.62
N GLY A 86 -8.69 5.82 11.33
CA GLY A 86 -9.76 6.36 10.51
C GLY A 86 -10.67 7.33 11.27
N ARG A 87 -11.58 7.97 10.54
CA ARG A 87 -12.56 8.91 11.08
C ARG A 87 -13.97 8.56 10.62
N LEU A 88 -14.95 8.92 11.42
CA LEU A 88 -16.36 8.76 11.08
C LEU A 88 -16.75 9.78 10.01
N GLY A 89 -17.35 9.29 8.92
CA GLY A 89 -17.86 10.14 7.86
C GLY A 89 -16.80 10.57 6.84
N ASP A 90 -15.99 11.54 7.16
CA ASP A 90 -14.95 12.12 6.32
C ASP A 90 -13.69 12.46 7.12
N ASP A 91 -12.69 13.07 6.48
CA ASP A 91 -11.41 13.45 7.11
C ASP A 91 -11.56 14.44 8.29
N ALA A 92 -12.70 15.11 8.42
CA ALA A 92 -13.00 16.05 9.49
C ALA A 92 -13.84 15.44 10.62
N GLY A 93 -14.30 14.19 10.48
CA GLY A 93 -15.12 13.48 11.48
C GLY A 93 -14.35 13.14 12.76
N GLU A 94 -15.10 12.68 13.76
CA GLU A 94 -14.52 12.15 15.01
C GLU A 94 -13.67 10.90 14.72
N PRO A 95 -12.59 10.68 15.49
CA PRO A 95 -11.81 9.44 15.37
C PRO A 95 -12.68 8.19 15.53
N ASP A 96 -12.50 7.21 14.68
CA ASP A 96 -13.14 5.91 14.77
C ASP A 96 -12.11 4.85 15.19
N PRO A 97 -12.12 4.42 16.47
CA PRO A 97 -11.12 3.46 16.96
C PRO A 97 -11.22 2.08 16.31
N ALA A 98 -12.34 1.78 15.64
CA ALA A 98 -12.55 0.51 14.94
C ALA A 98 -12.08 0.54 13.48
N LEU A 99 -11.72 1.72 12.95
CA LEU A 99 -11.35 1.91 11.54
C LEU A 99 -9.85 2.20 11.38
N LEU A 100 -9.18 1.41 10.55
CA LEU A 100 -7.87 1.74 10.00
C LEU A 100 -8.05 2.30 8.57
N HIS A 101 -7.57 3.51 8.32
CA HIS A 101 -7.62 4.16 7.01
C HIS A 101 -6.31 4.01 6.25
N ILE A 102 -6.34 3.42 5.06
CA ILE A 102 -5.18 3.42 4.15
C ILE A 102 -5.18 4.73 3.36
N SER A 103 -4.32 5.67 3.76
CA SER A 103 -4.25 6.98 3.12
C SER A 103 -3.34 7.03 1.89
N MET A 104 -2.37 6.10 1.79
CA MET A 104 -1.41 6.06 0.68
C MET A 104 -1.02 4.63 0.32
N VAL A 105 -0.98 4.34 -0.99
CA VAL A 105 -0.31 3.18 -1.58
C VAL A 105 0.36 3.63 -2.86
N PHE A 106 1.68 3.60 -2.90
CA PHE A 106 2.48 4.01 -4.05
C PHE A 106 3.51 2.94 -4.40
N VAL A 107 3.73 2.74 -5.70
CA VAL A 107 4.71 1.82 -6.25
C VAL A 107 5.52 2.58 -7.30
N ARG A 108 6.85 2.40 -7.31
CA ARG A 108 7.73 2.98 -8.33
C ARG A 108 7.21 2.69 -9.73
N PRO A 109 7.17 3.67 -10.65
CA PRO A 109 6.64 3.48 -12.01
C PRO A 109 7.25 2.28 -12.75
N ALA A 110 8.55 2.08 -12.61
CA ALA A 110 9.29 1.00 -13.27
C ALA A 110 8.81 -0.42 -12.92
N VAL A 111 8.20 -0.59 -11.73
CA VAL A 111 7.73 -1.91 -11.25
C VAL A 111 6.21 -1.93 -10.98
N GLN A 112 5.47 -0.96 -11.48
CA GLN A 112 4.02 -1.01 -11.46
C GLN A 112 3.51 -2.18 -12.30
N ARG A 113 2.38 -2.77 -11.88
CA ARG A 113 1.76 -3.96 -12.52
C ARG A 113 2.58 -5.25 -12.48
N THR A 114 3.68 -5.28 -11.73
CA THR A 114 4.50 -6.49 -11.49
C THR A 114 4.15 -7.20 -10.16
N GLY A 115 3.00 -6.89 -9.57
CA GLY A 115 2.52 -7.58 -8.36
C GLY A 115 2.94 -6.94 -7.03
N VAL A 116 3.60 -5.76 -7.01
CA VAL A 116 4.06 -5.12 -5.75
C VAL A 116 2.90 -4.62 -4.88
N GLY A 117 1.84 -4.09 -5.46
CA GLY A 117 0.78 -3.43 -4.69
C GLY A 117 -0.08 -4.38 -3.86
N LEU A 118 -0.36 -5.58 -4.36
CA LEU A 118 -1.24 -6.53 -3.68
C LEU A 118 -0.66 -7.03 -2.34
N PRO A 119 0.60 -7.48 -2.25
CA PRO A 119 1.22 -7.81 -0.97
C PRO A 119 1.19 -6.67 0.05
N MET A 120 1.30 -5.41 -0.40
CA MET A 120 1.24 -4.24 0.50
C MET A 120 -0.13 -4.10 1.13
N VAL A 121 -1.21 -4.16 0.34
CA VAL A 121 -2.58 -4.06 0.87
C VAL A 121 -2.89 -5.26 1.78
N LEU A 122 -2.53 -6.48 1.37
CA LEU A 122 -2.73 -7.69 2.17
C LEU A 122 -1.96 -7.64 3.50
N HIS A 123 -0.74 -7.09 3.51
CA HIS A 123 0.03 -6.90 4.73
C HIS A 123 -0.66 -5.93 5.70
N ILE A 124 -1.18 -4.81 5.21
CA ILE A 124 -1.94 -3.85 6.04
C ILE A 124 -3.20 -4.51 6.62
N LEU A 125 -3.94 -5.27 5.82
CA LEU A 125 -5.10 -6.02 6.30
C LEU A 125 -4.73 -7.06 7.37
N ALA A 126 -3.57 -7.72 7.24
CA ALA A 126 -3.06 -8.67 8.23
C ALA A 126 -2.67 -7.96 9.54
N VAL A 127 -1.98 -6.83 9.45
CA VAL A 127 -1.64 -6.00 10.62
C VAL A 127 -2.92 -5.50 11.32
N ALA A 128 -3.90 -5.01 10.57
CA ALA A 128 -5.17 -4.57 11.14
C ALA A 128 -5.90 -5.70 11.89
N ARG A 129 -5.88 -6.94 11.35
CA ARG A 129 -6.45 -8.11 12.05
C ARG A 129 -5.75 -8.49 13.33
N SER A 130 -4.45 -8.19 13.47
CA SER A 130 -3.67 -8.44 14.68
C SER A 130 -3.81 -7.35 15.75
N THR A 131 -4.62 -6.34 15.50
CA THR A 131 -4.88 -5.20 16.37
C THR A 131 -6.38 -5.14 16.72
N SER A 132 -6.81 -4.05 17.35
CA SER A 132 -8.22 -3.83 17.73
C SER A 132 -9.10 -3.29 16.60
N TYR A 133 -8.56 -3.07 15.40
CA TYR A 133 -9.36 -2.58 14.27
C TYR A 133 -10.35 -3.64 13.81
N GLN A 134 -11.57 -3.21 13.48
CA GLN A 134 -12.64 -4.07 12.99
C GLN A 134 -12.84 -3.95 11.47
N ARG A 135 -12.33 -2.87 10.88
CA ARG A 135 -12.43 -2.60 9.45
C ARG A 135 -11.27 -1.77 8.93
N VAL A 136 -11.02 -1.91 7.65
CA VAL A 136 -10.02 -1.12 6.91
C VAL A 136 -10.70 -0.49 5.72
N ASP A 137 -10.48 0.80 5.47
CA ASP A 137 -10.95 1.46 4.27
C ASP A 137 -9.83 2.14 3.47
N ILE A 138 -10.16 2.48 2.23
CA ILE A 138 -9.32 3.25 1.33
C ILE A 138 -10.20 3.99 0.32
N TRP A 139 -9.79 5.20 -0.04
CA TRP A 139 -10.41 5.98 -1.09
C TRP A 139 -9.52 6.06 -2.33
N THR A 140 -10.12 5.95 -3.51
CA THR A 140 -9.39 6.09 -4.79
C THR A 140 -10.24 6.80 -5.82
N ALA A 141 -9.60 7.49 -6.78
CA ALA A 141 -10.31 8.12 -7.87
C ALA A 141 -11.07 7.06 -8.69
N ARG A 142 -12.28 7.41 -9.14
CA ARG A 142 -13.15 6.55 -9.99
C ARG A 142 -12.39 6.04 -11.21
N GLU A 143 -11.56 6.87 -11.82
CA GLU A 143 -10.78 6.59 -13.03
C GLU A 143 -9.54 5.73 -12.76
N ASN A 144 -9.14 5.55 -11.50
CA ASN A 144 -7.96 4.76 -11.14
C ASN A 144 -8.27 3.25 -11.18
N SER A 145 -8.56 2.75 -12.38
CA SER A 145 -8.90 1.34 -12.60
C SER A 145 -7.84 0.35 -12.09
N PRO A 146 -6.51 0.63 -12.18
CA PRO A 146 -5.51 -0.25 -11.59
C PRO A 146 -5.64 -0.40 -10.07
N ALA A 147 -5.85 0.71 -9.34
CA ALA A 147 -6.03 0.66 -7.89
C ALA A 147 -7.35 -0.04 -7.49
N ARG A 148 -8.43 0.23 -8.21
CA ARG A 148 -9.72 -0.42 -7.96
C ARG A 148 -9.60 -1.95 -8.07
N ARG A 149 -9.01 -2.46 -9.16
CA ARG A 149 -8.75 -3.91 -9.32
C ARG A 149 -7.81 -4.47 -8.25
N LEU A 150 -6.86 -3.66 -7.78
CA LEU A 150 -5.97 -4.03 -6.68
C LEU A 150 -6.76 -4.29 -5.39
N TYR A 151 -7.65 -3.37 -5.01
CA TYR A 151 -8.44 -3.47 -3.79
C TYR A 151 -9.47 -4.62 -3.87
N GLU A 152 -10.12 -4.78 -5.00
CA GLU A 152 -11.02 -5.92 -5.25
C GLU A 152 -10.27 -7.27 -5.12
N ARG A 153 -9.06 -7.38 -5.67
CA ARG A 153 -8.20 -8.57 -5.52
C ARG A 153 -7.71 -8.79 -4.10
N ALA A 154 -7.58 -7.73 -3.30
CA ALA A 154 -7.26 -7.82 -1.88
C ALA A 154 -8.47 -8.22 -1.01
N GLY A 155 -9.65 -8.43 -1.62
CA GLY A 155 -10.87 -8.80 -0.91
C GLY A 155 -11.62 -7.60 -0.32
N MET A 156 -11.30 -6.37 -0.72
CA MET A 156 -12.04 -5.18 -0.31
C MET A 156 -13.27 -4.98 -1.19
N THR A 157 -14.34 -4.50 -0.61
CA THR A 157 -15.64 -4.31 -1.27
C THR A 157 -15.90 -2.82 -1.52
N LEU A 158 -16.40 -2.47 -2.70
CA LEU A 158 -16.90 -1.12 -3.01
C LEU A 158 -18.15 -0.82 -2.16
N THR A 159 -18.10 0.22 -1.32
CA THR A 159 -19.20 0.54 -0.39
C THR A 159 -20.35 1.29 -1.03
N GLY A 160 -20.16 1.85 -2.23
CA GLY A 160 -21.09 2.79 -2.86
C GLY A 160 -20.93 4.24 -2.38
N ARG A 161 -20.16 4.51 -1.32
CA ARG A 161 -19.88 5.88 -0.86
C ARG A 161 -18.94 6.58 -1.82
N THR A 162 -19.20 7.87 -2.03
CA THR A 162 -18.40 8.73 -2.90
C THR A 162 -18.06 10.04 -2.20
N ALA A 163 -16.92 10.64 -2.57
CA ALA A 163 -16.53 11.98 -2.11
C ALA A 163 -16.04 12.81 -3.31
N PRO A 164 -16.20 14.14 -3.28
CA PRO A 164 -15.64 15.01 -4.32
C PRO A 164 -14.12 14.91 -4.38
N LEU A 165 -13.56 14.79 -5.58
CA LEU A 165 -12.12 14.77 -5.81
C LEU A 165 -11.77 15.65 -7.02
N ARG A 166 -11.48 16.95 -6.80
CA ARG A 166 -11.20 17.94 -7.86
C ARG A 166 -12.24 17.87 -9.00
N SER A 167 -11.85 17.30 -10.16
CA SER A 167 -12.70 17.12 -11.35
C SER A 167 -13.34 15.74 -11.46
N SER A 168 -13.28 14.92 -10.39
CA SER A 168 -13.73 13.54 -10.37
C SER A 168 -14.44 13.19 -9.06
N LEU A 169 -14.71 11.92 -8.84
CA LEU A 169 -15.18 11.35 -7.58
C LEU A 169 -14.17 10.36 -7.02
N ALA A 170 -13.97 10.40 -5.73
CA ALA A 170 -13.35 9.30 -5.00
C ALA A 170 -14.42 8.24 -4.69
N LEU A 171 -14.03 6.98 -4.76
CA LEU A 171 -14.81 5.80 -4.39
C LEU A 171 -14.17 5.15 -3.17
N GLN A 172 -14.99 4.73 -2.20
CA GLN A 172 -14.53 4.03 -1.01
C GLN A 172 -14.59 2.52 -1.20
N TYR A 173 -13.50 1.85 -0.85
CA TYR A 173 -13.41 0.41 -0.67
C TYR A 173 -13.23 0.10 0.81
N GLU A 174 -13.84 -0.97 1.30
CA GLU A 174 -13.77 -1.38 2.70
C GLU A 174 -13.60 -2.89 2.83
N SER A 175 -12.89 -3.32 3.86
CA SER A 175 -12.81 -4.72 4.29
C SER A 175 -13.18 -4.79 5.77
N PHE A 176 -14.18 -5.62 6.10
CA PHE A 176 -14.46 -5.98 7.48
C PHE A 176 -13.48 -7.08 7.92
N LEU A 177 -12.90 -6.87 9.08
CA LEU A 177 -11.99 -7.82 9.68
C LEU A 177 -12.83 -8.67 10.64
N SER A 178 -13.46 -9.73 10.11
CA SER A 178 -14.11 -10.71 11.00
C SER A 178 -13.08 -11.29 11.94
N ASP A 179 -13.42 -11.37 13.22
CA ASP A 179 -12.67 -12.19 14.19
C ASP A 179 -12.50 -13.57 13.57
N GLY A 180 -11.25 -14.00 13.42
CA GLY A 180 -10.95 -15.31 12.87
C GLY A 180 -11.79 -16.32 13.61
N GLU A 181 -12.61 -17.06 12.88
CA GLU A 181 -13.29 -18.22 13.40
C GLU A 181 -12.26 -19.08 14.11
N ALA A 182 -12.21 -18.95 15.44
CA ALA A 182 -11.48 -19.88 16.27
C ALA A 182 -11.99 -21.27 15.91
N SER A 183 -11.11 -22.09 15.34
CA SER A 183 -11.32 -23.48 15.01
C SER A 183 -12.36 -24.09 15.94
N ARG A 184 -13.52 -24.39 15.39
CA ARG A 184 -14.38 -25.40 16.02
C ARG A 184 -13.72 -26.74 15.76
N THR A 185 -13.30 -27.30 16.85
CA THR A 185 -12.90 -28.68 17.12
C THR A 185 -13.53 -29.72 16.23
#